data_43554ce72947e49cefb65f5dd8bd8017
#
_entry.id   43554ce72947e49cefb65f5dd8bd8017
#
_cell.length_a   1.000
_cell.length_b   1.000
_cell.length_c   1.000
_cell.angle_alpha   90.00
_cell.angle_beta   90.00
_cell.angle_gamma   90.00
#
_symmetry.space_group_name_H-M   'P 1'
#
loop_
_entity.id
_entity.type
_entity.pdbx_description
1 polymer ?
#
loop_
_entity_poly.entity_id
_entity_poly.type
_entity_poly.pdbx_seq_one_letter_code
_entity_poly.pdbx_strand_id
1 'polypeptide(L)'
;MASRPRTLYEKIWDDHVVERREGGTCVLYIDRHLVHEVTSPQAFEGLRLASRRVRRPDLTLAVPDHNLPTTARVDGAGNRLPIADPESALQLAALEANVAEFGVPYIGPTAQRQGIVHVVGPEQGFTLPGTTLVCGDSHTAAHGALGALAFGIGTSEVEHVLATQTLQLSPXXXXSPSKTMEVRIDGTLGFGVSAKDVVLAIIGKIGAAGGTGYVIEFTGSVIRDLSIEGRLTVSNMAIEGGARSGLIAPDAKTFDYLKGRPMAPQGANWDAAIAYWRTLPSDVGATYDRTVVLDAADIGPNVTWGTSPEDVVPITGVVPDPMSFTEQGKQEAAAKSLAYMGLTQGMRMADVAVENIFIGSCTNSRIEDLRAAATVLKGRQKAANVKWAIVVPGSGLVKAQAEAEGLDRIFIEAGLEWREPGCSACLGMNPDKVPSGERCASTSNRNFVGRQGPGARTHLLSPAMAAAAAVTGRLTDVRDLM
;
A
#
# COMPACT_ATOMS: atom_id res chain seq x y z
N MET A 1 34.43 -19.50 -13.45
CA MET A 1 34.53 -18.28 -12.63
C MET A 1 33.31 -18.16 -11.75
N ALA A 2 33.49 -17.96 -10.46
CA ALA A 2 32.37 -17.71 -9.58
C ALA A 2 31.79 -16.34 -9.91
N SER A 3 30.47 -16.24 -10.04
CA SER A 3 29.83 -14.98 -10.25
C SER A 3 29.88 -14.17 -8.94
N ARG A 4 29.83 -12.85 -9.07
CA ARG A 4 29.81 -12.00 -7.90
C ARG A 4 28.50 -12.21 -7.12
N PRO A 5 28.50 -11.98 -5.80
CA PRO A 5 27.26 -12.03 -5.04
C PRO A 5 26.27 -11.02 -5.57
N ARG A 6 24.98 -11.41 -5.64
CA ARG A 6 23.93 -10.56 -6.16
C ARG A 6 22.83 -10.35 -5.14
N THR A 7 22.26 -9.16 -5.17
CA THR A 7 21.06 -8.85 -4.37
C THR A 7 19.83 -9.49 -4.99
N LEU A 8 18.77 -9.58 -4.21
CA LEU A 8 17.46 -10.02 -4.69
C LEU A 8 17.03 -9.24 -5.92
N TYR A 9 17.15 -7.90 -5.86
CA TYR A 9 16.78 -7.07 -7.01
C TYR A 9 17.58 -7.46 -8.25
N GLU A 10 18.88 -7.62 -8.08
CA GLU A 10 19.72 -7.94 -9.24
C GLU A 10 19.35 -9.28 -9.87
N LYS A 11 19.00 -10.25 -9.02
CA LYS A 11 18.60 -11.58 -9.53
C LYS A 11 17.32 -11.47 -10.34
N ILE A 12 16.31 -10.74 -9.82
CA ILE A 12 15.05 -10.60 -10.54
C ILE A 12 15.27 -9.80 -11.83
N TRP A 13 16.00 -8.71 -11.72
CA TRP A 13 16.28 -7.87 -12.89
C TRP A 13 16.95 -8.68 -14.00
N ASP A 14 18.02 -9.41 -13.65
CA ASP A 14 18.78 -10.16 -14.65
C ASP A 14 17.93 -11.23 -15.33
N ASP A 15 17.00 -11.84 -14.59
CA ASP A 15 16.12 -12.87 -15.14
C ASP A 15 15.08 -12.30 -16.10
N HIS A 16 14.84 -10.99 -16.07
CA HIS A 16 13.73 -10.41 -16.83
C HIS A 16 14.15 -9.44 -17.93
N VAL A 17 15.40 -9.03 -17.98
CA VAL A 17 15.87 -8.15 -19.06
C VAL A 17 15.95 -8.98 -20.32
N VAL A 18 15.16 -8.61 -21.35
CA VAL A 18 15.14 -9.36 -22.61
C VAL A 18 15.99 -8.67 -23.68
N GLU A 19 16.29 -7.39 -23.47
CA GLU A 19 17.12 -6.65 -24.44
C GLU A 19 17.73 -5.45 -23.75
N ARG A 20 19.02 -5.21 -24.05
CA ARG A 20 19.70 -3.97 -23.66
C ARG A 20 20.05 -3.22 -24.92
N ARG A 21 19.63 -1.97 -24.99
CA ARG A 21 19.81 -1.15 -26.18
C ARG A 21 20.90 -0.11 -25.95
N GLU A 22 21.43 0.39 -27.05
CA GLU A 22 22.37 1.49 -27.01
C GLU A 22 21.75 2.65 -26.24
N GLY A 23 22.58 3.36 -25.44
CA GLY A 23 22.07 4.45 -24.61
C GLY A 23 21.52 4.01 -23.27
N GLY A 24 21.54 2.72 -22.98
CA GLY A 24 21.16 2.22 -21.65
C GLY A 24 19.72 1.84 -21.47
N THR A 25 18.87 1.99 -22.49
CA THR A 25 17.48 1.55 -22.40
C THR A 25 17.43 0.04 -22.30
N CYS A 26 16.64 -0.49 -21.35
CA CYS A 26 16.41 -1.92 -21.21
C CYS A 26 14.97 -2.24 -21.50
N VAL A 27 14.72 -3.41 -22.08
CA VAL A 27 13.39 -3.96 -22.25
C VAL A 27 13.23 -5.05 -21.20
N LEU A 28 12.24 -4.87 -20.33
CA LEU A 28 12.01 -5.76 -19.20
C LEU A 28 10.74 -6.58 -19.44
N TYR A 29 10.83 -7.89 -19.33
CA TYR A 29 9.64 -8.74 -19.42
C TYR A 29 8.80 -8.56 -18.15
N ILE A 30 7.47 -8.45 -18.31
CA ILE A 30 6.55 -8.25 -17.19
C ILE A 30 5.73 -9.52 -17.02
N ASP A 31 5.88 -10.17 -15.87
CA ASP A 31 5.18 -11.42 -15.58
C ASP A 31 3.71 -11.23 -15.27
N ARG A 32 3.37 -10.18 -14.54
CA ARG A 32 2.02 -10.01 -14.01
C ARG A 32 1.56 -8.57 -14.14
N HIS A 33 0.30 -8.39 -14.51
CA HIS A 33 -0.27 -7.05 -14.72
C HIS A 33 -1.61 -6.96 -14.02
N LEU A 34 -1.71 -6.05 -13.05
CA LEU A 34 -2.98 -5.75 -12.38
C LEU A 34 -3.58 -4.49 -13.00
N VAL A 35 -4.88 -4.51 -13.25
CA VAL A 35 -5.56 -3.44 -13.96
C VAL A 35 -6.77 -3.00 -13.15
N HIS A 36 -7.00 -1.69 -13.05
CA HIS A 36 -8.21 -1.20 -12.39
C HIS A 36 -8.88 -0.13 -13.26
N GLU A 37 -9.98 0.39 -12.76
CA GLU A 37 -10.88 1.22 -13.58
C GLU A 37 -10.35 2.62 -13.87
N VAL A 38 -9.39 3.11 -13.09
CA VAL A 38 -8.97 4.51 -13.23
C VAL A 38 -7.96 4.70 -14.37
N THR A 39 -6.97 3.81 -14.48
CA THR A 39 -5.86 4.02 -15.41
C THR A 39 -5.94 3.18 -16.67
N SER A 40 -7.02 2.44 -16.87
CA SER A 40 -7.08 1.52 -17.99
C SER A 40 -7.95 1.96 -19.18
N PRO A 41 -8.92 2.89 -19.06
CA PRO A 41 -9.77 3.15 -20.22
C PRO A 41 -9.01 3.62 -21.46
N GLN A 42 -8.08 4.55 -21.30
CA GLN A 42 -7.30 5.04 -22.44
C GLN A 42 -6.37 3.97 -22.99
N ALA A 43 -5.85 3.11 -22.12
CA ALA A 43 -4.96 2.03 -22.56
C ALA A 43 -5.70 1.05 -23.45
N PHE A 44 -6.90 0.61 -23.06
CA PHE A 44 -7.70 -0.28 -23.89
C PHE A 44 -8.15 0.41 -25.17
N GLU A 45 -8.47 1.69 -25.10
CA GLU A 45 -8.82 2.44 -26.31
C GLU A 45 -7.66 2.47 -27.27
N GLY A 46 -6.44 2.66 -26.78
CA GLY A 46 -5.25 2.64 -27.62
C GLY A 46 -5.06 1.30 -28.31
N LEU A 47 -5.32 0.18 -27.59
CA LEU A 47 -5.23 -1.13 -28.20
C LEU A 47 -6.26 -1.27 -29.32
N ARG A 48 -7.48 -0.82 -29.08
CA ARG A 48 -8.57 -0.92 -30.06
C ARG A 48 -8.22 -0.12 -31.32
N LEU A 49 -7.74 1.11 -31.14
CA LEU A 49 -7.39 1.95 -32.28
C LEU A 49 -6.23 1.38 -33.10
N ALA A 50 -5.31 0.69 -32.43
CA ALA A 50 -4.16 0.08 -33.11
C ALA A 50 -4.42 -1.34 -33.59
N SER A 51 -5.63 -1.85 -33.38
CA SER A 51 -6.00 -3.21 -33.73
C SER A 51 -5.12 -4.25 -33.05
N ARG A 52 -4.78 -4.01 -31.78
CA ARG A 52 -3.93 -4.91 -31.03
C ARG A 52 -4.75 -5.67 -29.98
N ARG A 53 -4.25 -6.85 -29.64
CA ARG A 53 -4.84 -7.68 -28.58
C ARG A 53 -4.06 -7.53 -27.30
N VAL A 54 -4.64 -8.02 -26.21
CA VAL A 54 -3.87 -8.24 -24.97
C VAL A 54 -3.05 -9.50 -25.18
N ARG A 55 -1.74 -9.38 -25.03
CA ARG A 55 -0.84 -10.49 -25.36
C ARG A 55 -1.03 -11.70 -24.44
N ARG A 56 -1.14 -11.46 -23.13
CA ARG A 56 -1.25 -12.54 -22.14
C ARG A 56 -2.39 -12.25 -21.18
N PRO A 57 -3.63 -12.45 -21.61
CA PRO A 57 -4.75 -12.28 -20.69
C PRO A 57 -4.62 -13.14 -19.43
N ASP A 58 -4.03 -14.32 -19.56
CA ASP A 58 -3.86 -15.24 -18.42
C ASP A 58 -2.89 -14.71 -17.36
N LEU A 59 -2.09 -13.70 -17.68
CA LEU A 59 -1.17 -13.08 -16.75
C LEU A 59 -1.62 -11.68 -16.34
N THR A 60 -2.85 -11.33 -16.66
CA THR A 60 -3.45 -10.03 -16.38
C THR A 60 -4.70 -10.25 -15.53
N LEU A 61 -4.93 -9.39 -14.55
CA LEU A 61 -6.12 -9.50 -13.70
C LEU A 61 -6.69 -8.11 -13.47
N ALA A 62 -7.98 -7.94 -13.74
CA ALA A 62 -8.66 -6.66 -13.59
C ALA A 62 -9.60 -6.68 -12.39
N VAL A 63 -9.55 -5.62 -11.59
CA VAL A 63 -10.37 -5.48 -10.38
C VAL A 63 -10.74 -4.00 -10.23
N PRO A 64 -12.01 -3.63 -10.06
CA PRO A 64 -12.34 -2.23 -9.74
C PRO A 64 -12.20 -2.01 -8.24
N ASP A 65 -11.67 -0.85 -7.86
CA ASP A 65 -11.49 -0.57 -6.43
C ASP A 65 -11.48 0.90 -6.07
N HIS A 66 -11.07 1.78 -6.98
CA HIS A 66 -10.87 3.20 -6.65
C HIS A 66 -12.17 3.97 -6.53
N ASN A 67 -13.07 3.75 -7.46
CA ASN A 67 -14.30 4.55 -7.58
C ASN A 67 -15.52 3.89 -6.98
N LEU A 68 -15.40 2.68 -6.47
CA LEU A 68 -16.55 1.98 -5.92
C LEU A 68 -16.97 2.61 -4.60
N PRO A 69 -18.27 2.87 -4.42
CA PRO A 69 -18.75 3.27 -3.10
C PRO A 69 -18.54 2.13 -2.10
N THR A 70 -18.35 2.49 -0.85
CA THR A 70 -18.20 1.49 0.21
C THR A 70 -19.50 1.28 0.99
N THR A 71 -20.58 1.88 0.51
CA THR A 71 -21.93 1.56 0.96
C THR A 71 -22.42 0.32 0.21
N ALA A 72 -23.67 -0.09 0.46
CA ALA A 72 -24.20 -1.31 -0.13
C ALA A 72 -24.10 -1.30 -1.65
N ARG A 73 -23.75 -2.45 -2.23
CA ARG A 73 -23.60 -2.60 -3.68
C ARG A 73 -24.76 -3.37 -4.32
N VAL A 74 -25.56 -4.03 -3.51
CA VAL A 74 -26.73 -4.75 -3.99
C VAL A 74 -27.93 -4.37 -3.14
N ASP A 75 -29.13 -4.49 -3.74
CA ASP A 75 -30.36 -4.28 -3.00
C ASP A 75 -30.76 -5.56 -2.26
N GLY A 76 -31.93 -5.52 -1.60
CA GLY A 76 -32.39 -6.67 -0.82
C GLY A 76 -32.68 -7.90 -1.65
N ALA A 77 -32.86 -7.73 -2.96
CA ALA A 77 -33.09 -8.83 -3.89
C ALA A 77 -31.80 -9.32 -4.55
N GLY A 78 -30.65 -8.72 -4.22
CA GLY A 78 -29.38 -9.10 -4.79
C GLY A 78 -29.01 -8.43 -6.09
N ASN A 79 -29.80 -7.46 -6.54
CA ASN A 79 -29.51 -6.72 -7.77
C ASN A 79 -28.49 -5.62 -7.51
N ARG A 80 -27.60 -5.41 -8.50
CA ARG A 80 -26.60 -4.35 -8.38
C ARG A 80 -27.28 -2.98 -8.28
N LEU A 81 -26.82 -2.19 -7.32
CA LEU A 81 -27.27 -0.80 -7.19
C LEU A 81 -26.43 0.08 -8.13
N PRO A 82 -27.07 1.10 -8.74
CA PRO A 82 -26.32 2.00 -9.62
C PRO A 82 -25.34 2.85 -8.82
N ILE A 83 -24.25 3.25 -9.47
CA ILE A 83 -23.27 4.17 -8.88
C ILE A 83 -23.75 5.58 -9.15
N ALA A 84 -23.92 6.36 -8.09
CA ALA A 84 -24.50 7.69 -8.21
C ALA A 84 -23.62 8.67 -8.98
N ASP A 85 -22.29 8.61 -8.75
CA ASP A 85 -21.39 9.51 -9.44
C ASP A 85 -21.25 9.12 -10.90
N PRO A 86 -21.60 10.01 -11.86
CA PRO A 86 -21.59 9.63 -13.26
C PRO A 86 -20.21 9.25 -13.79
N GLU A 87 -19.15 9.93 -13.36
CA GLU A 87 -17.82 9.61 -13.83
C GLU A 87 -17.36 8.25 -13.32
N SER A 88 -17.64 7.96 -12.05
CA SER A 88 -17.31 6.64 -11.50
C SER A 88 -18.08 5.54 -12.20
N ALA A 89 -19.35 5.78 -12.49
CA ALA A 89 -20.17 4.80 -13.21
C ALA A 89 -19.60 4.53 -14.60
N LEU A 90 -19.18 5.60 -15.30
CA LEU A 90 -18.60 5.45 -16.63
C LEU A 90 -17.29 4.67 -16.58
N GLN A 91 -16.44 4.92 -15.59
CA GLN A 91 -15.17 4.20 -15.50
C GLN A 91 -15.38 2.73 -15.21
N LEU A 92 -16.33 2.39 -14.35
CA LEU A 92 -16.63 0.99 -14.10
C LEU A 92 -17.19 0.32 -15.35
N ALA A 93 -18.13 0.98 -16.03
CA ALA A 93 -18.72 0.42 -17.25
C ALA A 93 -17.65 0.21 -18.31
N ALA A 94 -16.71 1.14 -18.44
CA ALA A 94 -15.63 1.01 -19.42
C ALA A 94 -14.74 -0.19 -19.09
N LEU A 95 -14.39 -0.35 -17.81
CA LEU A 95 -13.57 -1.51 -17.43
C LEU A 95 -14.30 -2.80 -17.77
N GLU A 96 -15.59 -2.90 -17.46
CA GLU A 96 -16.33 -4.12 -17.69
C GLU A 96 -16.47 -4.43 -19.19
N ALA A 97 -16.70 -3.41 -20.00
CA ALA A 97 -16.74 -3.60 -21.44
C ALA A 97 -15.39 -4.03 -22.00
N ASN A 98 -14.32 -3.41 -21.51
CA ASN A 98 -12.98 -3.68 -22.01
C ASN A 98 -12.52 -5.09 -21.65
N VAL A 99 -12.75 -5.54 -20.41
CA VAL A 99 -12.32 -6.90 -20.05
C VAL A 99 -13.09 -7.95 -20.85
N ALA A 100 -14.36 -7.69 -21.12
CA ALA A 100 -15.15 -8.60 -21.93
C ALA A 100 -14.62 -8.66 -23.36
N GLU A 101 -14.34 -7.50 -23.94
CA GLU A 101 -13.85 -7.43 -25.33
C GLU A 101 -12.49 -8.08 -25.49
N PHE A 102 -11.57 -7.81 -24.55
CA PHE A 102 -10.19 -8.25 -24.68
C PHE A 102 -9.88 -9.56 -23.98
N GLY A 103 -10.87 -10.14 -23.31
CA GLY A 103 -10.69 -11.45 -22.68
C GLY A 103 -9.88 -11.46 -21.42
N VAL A 104 -9.86 -10.35 -20.69
CA VAL A 104 -9.07 -10.23 -19.47
C VAL A 104 -9.84 -10.79 -18.27
N PRO A 105 -9.24 -11.66 -17.46
CA PRO A 105 -9.90 -12.13 -16.24
C PRO A 105 -10.30 -10.97 -15.35
N TYR A 106 -11.47 -11.06 -14.75
CA TYR A 106 -12.10 -9.93 -14.08
C TYR A 106 -12.77 -10.38 -12.78
N ILE A 107 -12.52 -9.63 -11.70
CA ILE A 107 -13.23 -9.81 -10.43
C ILE A 107 -14.09 -8.56 -10.25
N GLY A 108 -15.39 -8.70 -10.44
CA GLY A 108 -16.31 -7.57 -10.48
C GLY A 108 -16.71 -7.05 -9.09
N PRO A 109 -17.49 -5.97 -9.07
CA PRO A 109 -17.76 -5.25 -7.83
C PRO A 109 -18.60 -6.00 -6.81
N THR A 110 -19.36 -7.02 -7.24
CA THR A 110 -20.17 -7.80 -6.30
C THR A 110 -19.60 -9.19 -6.03
N ALA A 111 -18.46 -9.52 -6.61
CA ALA A 111 -17.79 -10.79 -6.33
C ALA A 111 -17.22 -10.78 -4.92
N GLN A 112 -17.28 -11.93 -4.24
CA GLN A 112 -16.71 -12.01 -2.91
C GLN A 112 -15.19 -11.76 -2.89
N ARG A 113 -14.51 -12.11 -4.00
CA ARG A 113 -13.07 -11.90 -4.09
C ARG A 113 -12.67 -10.46 -4.40
N GLN A 114 -13.67 -9.59 -4.69
CA GLN A 114 -13.36 -8.19 -5.00
C GLN A 114 -12.73 -7.50 -3.80
N GLY A 115 -11.84 -6.58 -4.09
CA GLY A 115 -11.19 -5.79 -3.08
C GLY A 115 -10.24 -4.81 -3.71
N ILE A 116 -9.45 -4.17 -2.86
CA ILE A 116 -8.40 -3.28 -3.31
C ILE A 116 -7.39 -4.10 -4.11
N VAL A 117 -6.97 -3.60 -5.26
CA VAL A 117 -6.17 -4.39 -6.19
C VAL A 117 -4.89 -4.93 -5.51
N HIS A 118 -4.29 -4.15 -4.62
CA HIS A 118 -3.06 -4.57 -3.95
C HIS A 118 -3.31 -5.49 -2.75
N VAL A 119 -4.56 -5.69 -2.37
CA VAL A 119 -4.94 -6.73 -1.43
C VAL A 119 -5.27 -8.01 -2.20
N VAL A 120 -5.98 -7.86 -3.30
CA VAL A 120 -6.44 -9.01 -4.11
C VAL A 120 -5.27 -9.79 -4.69
N GLY A 121 -4.26 -9.11 -5.24
CA GLY A 121 -3.13 -9.79 -5.85
C GLY A 121 -2.47 -10.81 -4.93
N PRO A 122 -1.99 -10.37 -3.77
CA PRO A 122 -1.43 -11.33 -2.81
C PRO A 122 -2.43 -12.36 -2.32
N GLU A 123 -3.65 -11.92 -2.03
CA GLU A 123 -4.67 -12.79 -1.43
C GLU A 123 -5.03 -13.95 -2.35
N GLN A 124 -5.07 -13.72 -3.65
CA GLN A 124 -5.41 -14.75 -4.61
C GLN A 124 -4.20 -15.59 -5.05
N GLY A 125 -2.99 -15.20 -4.64
CA GLY A 125 -1.80 -15.89 -5.11
C GLY A 125 -1.39 -15.47 -6.52
N PHE A 126 -1.89 -14.35 -6.99
CA PHE A 126 -1.48 -13.78 -8.28
C PHE A 126 -0.08 -13.18 -8.18
N THR A 127 0.25 -12.61 -7.02
CA THR A 127 1.56 -12.06 -6.73
C THR A 127 2.48 -13.17 -6.28
N LEU A 128 3.60 -13.36 -6.97
CA LEU A 128 4.52 -14.46 -6.69
C LEU A 128 5.95 -13.95 -6.58
N PRO A 129 6.76 -14.58 -5.72
CA PRO A 129 8.19 -14.20 -5.61
C PRO A 129 8.91 -14.32 -6.94
N GLY A 130 9.88 -13.44 -7.16
CA GLY A 130 10.75 -13.52 -8.32
C GLY A 130 10.13 -13.05 -9.61
N THR A 131 8.90 -12.54 -9.56
CA THR A 131 8.22 -12.02 -10.76
C THR A 131 8.37 -10.51 -10.85
N THR A 132 8.15 -9.99 -12.06
CA THR A 132 7.92 -8.56 -12.27
C THR A 132 6.43 -8.34 -12.33
N LEU A 133 5.94 -7.32 -11.60
CA LEU A 133 4.51 -7.06 -11.53
C LEU A 133 4.28 -5.55 -11.64
N VAL A 134 3.36 -5.16 -12.53
CA VAL A 134 3.03 -3.75 -12.70
C VAL A 134 1.54 -3.49 -12.57
N CYS A 135 1.22 -2.26 -12.27
CA CYS A 135 -0.16 -1.77 -12.19
C CYS A 135 -0.10 -0.26 -12.40
N GLY A 136 -1.16 0.31 -12.90
CA GLY A 136 -1.25 1.76 -13.07
C GLY A 136 -1.55 2.48 -11.76
N ASP A 137 -0.81 2.16 -10.71
CA ASP A 137 -1.05 2.67 -9.34
C ASP A 137 0.29 2.70 -8.60
N SER A 138 0.56 3.80 -7.90
CA SER A 138 1.87 3.99 -7.27
C SER A 138 2.13 3.01 -6.13
N HIS A 139 1.11 2.49 -5.47
CA HIS A 139 1.32 1.58 -4.34
C HIS A 139 1.50 0.12 -4.76
N THR A 140 1.74 -0.10 -6.04
CA THR A 140 2.12 -1.41 -6.57
C THR A 140 3.36 -1.96 -5.86
N ALA A 141 4.20 -1.10 -5.30
CA ALA A 141 5.35 -1.53 -4.51
C ALA A 141 4.98 -2.50 -3.39
N ALA A 142 3.72 -2.49 -2.92
CA ALA A 142 3.28 -3.40 -1.86
C ALA A 142 3.61 -4.86 -2.16
N HIS A 143 3.53 -5.25 -3.45
CA HIS A 143 3.76 -6.65 -3.82
C HIS A 143 5.21 -7.09 -3.60
N GLY A 144 6.12 -6.14 -3.41
CA GLY A 144 7.50 -6.47 -3.06
C GLY A 144 7.63 -7.22 -1.75
N ALA A 145 6.63 -7.13 -0.89
CA ALA A 145 6.60 -7.87 0.37
C ALA A 145 6.68 -9.39 0.17
N LEU A 146 6.25 -9.86 -1.00
CA LEU A 146 6.31 -11.28 -1.34
C LEU A 146 7.51 -11.60 -2.23
N GLY A 147 8.40 -10.64 -2.43
CA GLY A 147 9.59 -10.87 -3.25
C GLY A 147 9.38 -10.63 -4.73
N ALA A 148 8.34 -9.89 -5.11
CA ALA A 148 8.10 -9.51 -6.49
C ALA A 148 8.71 -8.14 -6.77
N LEU A 149 9.33 -7.96 -7.93
CA LEU A 149 9.77 -6.65 -8.35
C LEU A 149 8.55 -5.93 -8.91
N ALA A 150 7.94 -5.12 -8.08
CA ALA A 150 6.62 -4.54 -8.36
C ALA A 150 6.71 -3.03 -8.32
N PHE A 151 6.12 -2.39 -9.33
CA PHE A 151 6.15 -0.93 -9.39
C PHE A 151 5.02 -0.39 -10.24
N GLY A 152 4.68 0.88 -9.96
CA GLY A 152 3.60 1.57 -10.68
C GLY A 152 4.06 2.09 -12.03
N ILE A 153 3.11 2.14 -12.97
CA ILE A 153 3.38 2.61 -14.32
C ILE A 153 2.28 3.60 -14.74
N GLY A 154 2.58 4.40 -15.75
CA GLY A 154 1.61 5.36 -16.30
C GLY A 154 0.69 4.72 -17.33
N THR A 155 -0.33 5.47 -17.74
CA THR A 155 -1.36 4.94 -18.64
C THR A 155 -0.79 4.47 -19.98
N SER A 156 0.13 5.21 -20.57
CA SER A 156 0.72 4.78 -21.85
C SER A 156 1.52 3.50 -21.68
N GLU A 157 2.14 3.32 -20.51
CA GLU A 157 2.86 2.09 -20.21
C GLU A 157 1.91 0.94 -19.98
N VAL A 158 0.73 1.19 -19.38
CA VAL A 158 -0.28 0.15 -19.24
C VAL A 158 -0.63 -0.43 -20.62
N GLU A 159 -0.87 0.45 -21.59
CA GLU A 159 -1.16 0.00 -22.96
C GLU A 159 -0.02 -0.86 -23.51
N HIS A 160 1.22 -0.40 -23.32
CA HIS A 160 2.38 -1.10 -23.85
C HIS A 160 2.51 -2.50 -23.23
N VAL A 161 2.32 -2.60 -21.92
CA VAL A 161 2.42 -3.91 -21.26
C VAL A 161 1.28 -4.84 -21.70
N LEU A 162 0.06 -4.30 -21.83
CA LEU A 162 -1.04 -5.12 -22.32
C LEU A 162 -0.72 -5.70 -23.70
N ALA A 163 -0.11 -4.90 -24.58
CA ALA A 163 0.16 -5.31 -25.97
C ALA A 163 1.36 -6.23 -26.09
N THR A 164 2.41 -6.02 -25.29
CA THR A 164 3.71 -6.67 -25.54
C THR A 164 4.23 -7.49 -24.36
N GLN A 165 3.66 -7.33 -23.18
CA GLN A 165 4.15 -7.96 -21.95
C GLN A 165 5.56 -7.51 -21.60
N THR A 166 5.95 -6.31 -22.06
CA THR A 166 7.25 -5.73 -21.79
C THR A 166 7.12 -4.27 -21.41
N LEU A 167 8.18 -3.75 -20.83
CA LEU A 167 8.28 -2.34 -20.48
C LEU A 167 9.66 -1.84 -20.87
N GLN A 168 9.71 -0.66 -21.48
CA GLN A 168 10.99 -0.04 -21.82
C GLN A 168 11.37 0.91 -20.70
N LEU A 169 12.57 0.73 -20.14
CA LEU A 169 13.07 1.54 -19.04
C LEU A 169 14.35 2.22 -19.47
N SER A 170 14.34 3.56 -19.50
CA SER A 170 15.49 4.34 -19.88
C SER A 170 16.23 4.84 -18.64
N PRO A 171 17.54 5.03 -18.75
CA PRO A 171 18.32 5.52 -17.60
C PRO A 171 17.77 6.80 -16.98
N UNK A 172 17.46 7.48 -17.79
CA UNK A 172 17.03 8.78 -17.35
C UNK A 172 15.73 8.86 -16.61
N UNK A 173 14.98 8.03 -16.84
CA UNK A 173 13.69 8.07 -16.24
C UNK A 173 13.58 7.14 -15.07
N UNK A 174 14.11 6.30 -15.15
CA UNK A 174 14.12 5.35 -14.07
C UNK A 174 15.45 4.68 -14.09
N UNK A 175 15.98 4.80 -13.34
CA UNK A 175 17.18 4.13 -13.31
C UNK A 175 17.02 2.80 -13.91
N SER A 176 17.81 2.50 -14.82
CA SER A 176 17.78 1.22 -15.51
C SER A 176 19.18 0.65 -15.65
N PRO A 177 19.64 -0.20 -14.75
CA PRO A 177 18.94 -0.63 -13.54
C PRO A 177 18.99 0.42 -12.43
N SER A 178 18.07 0.29 -11.48
CA SER A 178 18.05 1.17 -10.32
C SER A 178 19.23 0.89 -9.41
N LYS A 179 19.60 1.88 -8.61
CA LYS A 179 20.51 1.64 -7.49
C LYS A 179 19.78 0.83 -6.42
N THR A 180 20.54 0.21 -5.55
CA THR A 180 19.98 -0.61 -4.47
C THR A 180 20.26 0.02 -3.12
N MET A 181 19.23 0.00 -2.26
CA MET A 181 19.36 0.48 -0.88
C MET A 181 18.89 -0.63 0.06
N GLU A 182 19.74 -0.96 1.01
CA GLU A 182 19.31 -1.83 2.10
C GLU A 182 18.80 -0.97 3.24
N VAL A 183 17.59 -1.26 3.73
CA VAL A 183 17.07 -0.67 4.95
C VAL A 183 16.94 -1.83 5.95
N ARG A 184 17.81 -1.82 6.95
CA ARG A 184 17.94 -2.92 7.88
C ARG A 184 17.40 -2.51 9.24
N ILE A 185 16.48 -3.31 9.77
CA ILE A 185 15.90 -3.05 11.09
C ILE A 185 16.09 -4.30 11.94
N ASP A 186 16.86 -4.17 13.02
CA ASP A 186 17.13 -5.27 13.92
C ASP A 186 16.54 -5.02 15.29
N GLY A 187 16.36 -6.08 16.04
CA GLY A 187 15.83 -6.05 17.38
C GLY A 187 14.44 -6.64 17.45
N THR A 188 13.71 -6.28 18.49
CA THR A 188 12.35 -6.74 18.72
C THR A 188 11.46 -5.52 18.95
N LEU A 189 10.36 -5.45 18.21
CA LEU A 189 9.42 -4.33 18.37
C LEU A 189 8.80 -4.37 19.77
N GLY A 190 8.69 -3.20 20.39
CA GLY A 190 8.10 -3.10 21.71
C GLY A 190 6.59 -3.18 21.68
N PHE A 191 6.05 -3.20 22.88
CA PHE A 191 4.59 -3.23 23.06
C PHE A 191 3.94 -2.05 22.34
N GLY A 192 2.87 -2.32 21.62
CA GLY A 192 2.11 -1.29 20.92
C GLY A 192 2.71 -0.79 19.62
N VAL A 193 3.83 -1.37 19.18
CA VAL A 193 4.52 -0.94 17.96
C VAL A 193 4.24 -1.94 16.86
N SER A 194 3.87 -1.44 15.68
CA SER A 194 3.46 -2.29 14.56
C SER A 194 4.25 -1.94 13.30
N ALA A 195 3.96 -2.69 12.24
CA ALA A 195 4.62 -2.48 10.94
C ALA A 195 4.44 -1.04 10.42
N LYS A 196 3.27 -0.44 10.65
CA LYS A 196 3.04 0.95 10.23
C LYS A 196 4.03 1.89 10.91
N ASP A 197 4.28 1.66 12.21
CA ASP A 197 5.26 2.47 12.94
C ASP A 197 6.65 2.29 12.36
N VAL A 198 6.99 1.08 11.97
CA VAL A 198 8.30 0.79 11.37
C VAL A 198 8.46 1.59 10.08
N VAL A 199 7.48 1.51 9.17
CA VAL A 199 7.66 2.17 7.87
C VAL A 199 7.60 3.68 8.01
N LEU A 200 6.80 4.21 8.93
CA LEU A 200 6.82 5.64 9.19
C LEU A 200 8.19 6.08 9.73
N ALA A 201 8.79 5.28 10.60
CA ALA A 201 10.14 5.59 11.10
C ALA A 201 11.17 5.58 9.96
N ILE A 202 11.04 4.61 9.04
CA ILE A 202 11.95 4.56 7.89
C ILE A 202 11.82 5.84 7.06
N ILE A 203 10.58 6.23 6.73
CA ILE A 203 10.37 7.42 5.90
C ILE A 203 10.86 8.67 6.62
N GLY A 204 10.63 8.74 7.93
CA GLY A 204 11.14 9.85 8.71
C GLY A 204 12.65 9.95 8.67
N LYS A 205 13.33 8.81 8.61
CA LYS A 205 14.79 8.77 8.59
C LYS A 205 15.36 9.15 7.22
N ILE A 206 14.83 8.57 6.15
CA ILE A 206 15.41 8.79 4.82
C ILE A 206 14.80 9.99 4.10
N GLY A 207 13.61 10.44 4.52
CA GLY A 207 12.91 11.52 3.85
C GLY A 207 12.10 11.05 2.67
N ALA A 208 11.18 11.92 2.22
CA ALA A 208 10.27 11.57 1.11
C ALA A 208 11.03 11.37 -0.21
N ALA A 209 12.23 11.91 -0.33
CA ALA A 209 13.03 11.79 -1.55
C ALA A 209 14.28 10.94 -1.35
N GLY A 210 14.47 10.37 -0.16
CA GLY A 210 15.71 9.65 0.14
C GLY A 210 15.92 8.40 -0.69
N GLY A 211 14.84 7.78 -1.14
CA GLY A 211 14.90 6.59 -1.97
C GLY A 211 14.85 6.84 -3.47
N THR A 212 14.88 8.10 -3.89
CA THR A 212 14.78 8.42 -5.31
C THR A 212 15.93 7.78 -6.10
N GLY A 213 15.57 7.02 -7.13
CA GLY A 213 16.54 6.29 -7.93
C GLY A 213 16.93 4.93 -7.40
N TYR A 214 16.34 4.53 -6.27
CA TYR A 214 16.66 3.26 -5.63
C TYR A 214 15.48 2.30 -5.66
N VAL A 215 15.84 1.01 -5.64
CA VAL A 215 14.95 -0.05 -5.18
C VAL A 215 15.44 -0.40 -3.77
N ILE A 216 14.53 -0.42 -2.81
CA ILE A 216 14.87 -0.73 -1.42
C ILE A 216 14.69 -2.22 -1.18
N GLU A 217 15.61 -2.83 -0.45
CA GLU A 217 15.40 -4.15 0.14
C GLU A 217 15.34 -3.95 1.65
N PHE A 218 14.23 -4.36 2.26
CA PHE A 218 14.06 -4.31 3.71
C PHE A 218 14.58 -5.60 4.32
N THR A 219 15.45 -5.49 5.32
CA THR A 219 16.14 -6.64 5.92
C THR A 219 16.17 -6.51 7.44
N GLY A 220 16.74 -7.51 8.08
CA GLY A 220 16.94 -7.50 9.51
C GLY A 220 15.90 -8.33 10.25
N SER A 221 16.15 -8.52 11.55
CA SER A 221 15.30 -9.42 12.33
C SER A 221 13.87 -8.90 12.48
N VAL A 222 13.69 -7.58 12.56
CA VAL A 222 12.33 -7.04 12.65
C VAL A 222 11.53 -7.42 11.40
N ILE A 223 12.14 -7.26 10.23
CA ILE A 223 11.43 -7.56 8.98
C ILE A 223 11.13 -9.05 8.88
N ARG A 224 12.09 -9.88 9.22
CA ARG A 224 11.88 -11.34 9.19
C ARG A 224 10.77 -11.76 10.15
N ASP A 225 10.66 -11.10 11.30
CA ASP A 225 9.66 -11.45 12.31
C ASP A 225 8.26 -10.96 11.94
N LEU A 226 8.14 -9.96 11.06
CA LEU A 226 6.82 -9.47 10.65
C LEU A 226 6.03 -10.58 9.95
N SER A 227 4.71 -10.54 10.17
CA SER A 227 3.79 -11.34 9.36
C SER A 227 3.83 -10.84 7.91
N ILE A 228 3.25 -11.63 7.00
CA ILE A 228 3.14 -11.19 5.62
C ILE A 228 2.32 -9.90 5.54
N GLU A 229 1.25 -9.79 6.33
CA GLU A 229 0.47 -8.55 6.35
C GLU A 229 1.32 -7.36 6.77
N GLY A 230 2.17 -7.55 7.78
CA GLY A 230 3.08 -6.49 8.20
C GLY A 230 4.08 -6.12 7.13
N ARG A 231 4.60 -7.13 6.42
CA ARG A 231 5.53 -6.87 5.32
C ARG A 231 4.86 -6.10 4.19
N LEU A 232 3.60 -6.43 3.92
CA LEU A 232 2.84 -5.70 2.89
C LEU A 232 2.68 -4.23 3.25
N THR A 233 2.47 -3.93 4.53
CA THR A 233 2.42 -2.54 4.98
C THR A 233 3.74 -1.82 4.74
N VAL A 234 4.86 -2.46 5.07
CA VAL A 234 6.18 -1.84 4.91
C VAL A 234 6.47 -1.58 3.43
N SER A 235 6.31 -2.59 2.59
CA SER A 235 6.60 -2.45 1.15
C SER A 235 5.65 -1.46 0.49
N ASN A 236 4.38 -1.40 0.94
CA ASN A 236 3.39 -0.48 0.39
C ASN A 236 3.89 0.96 0.40
N MET A 237 4.54 1.35 1.49
CA MET A 237 4.93 2.74 1.66
C MET A 237 6.37 3.03 1.23
N ALA A 238 7.04 2.11 0.55
CA ALA A 238 8.36 2.40 0.01
C ALA A 238 8.32 3.59 -0.95
N ILE A 239 7.25 3.72 -1.71
CA ILE A 239 7.09 4.84 -2.64
C ILE A 239 7.02 6.19 -1.91
N GLU A 240 6.56 6.21 -0.66
CA GLU A 240 6.52 7.44 0.11
C GLU A 240 7.90 7.90 0.54
N GLY A 241 8.89 7.02 0.49
CA GLY A 241 10.29 7.39 0.65
C GLY A 241 10.97 7.72 -0.66
N GLY A 242 10.22 7.74 -1.75
CA GLY A 242 10.75 8.05 -3.07
C GLY A 242 11.27 6.87 -3.86
N ALA A 243 11.28 5.68 -3.26
CA ALA A 243 11.83 4.49 -3.92
C ALA A 243 10.87 3.97 -4.99
N ARG A 244 11.45 3.35 -6.02
CA ARG A 244 10.64 2.78 -7.08
C ARG A 244 9.91 1.53 -6.61
N SER A 245 10.54 0.74 -5.77
CA SER A 245 9.98 -0.51 -5.27
C SER A 245 10.60 -0.82 -3.92
N GLY A 246 9.96 -1.73 -3.17
CA GLY A 246 10.46 -2.16 -1.88
C GLY A 246 10.32 -3.66 -1.75
N LEU A 247 11.45 -4.35 -1.70
CA LEU A 247 11.52 -5.80 -1.75
C LEU A 247 11.79 -6.38 -0.37
N ILE A 248 11.16 -7.52 -0.09
CA ILE A 248 11.49 -8.35 1.07
C ILE A 248 11.74 -9.76 0.56
N ALA A 249 12.86 -10.35 0.95
CA ALA A 249 13.24 -11.68 0.47
C ALA A 249 12.18 -12.70 0.87
N PRO A 250 11.77 -13.56 -0.04
CA PRO A 250 10.81 -14.61 0.30
C PRO A 250 11.46 -15.63 1.23
N ASP A 251 10.67 -16.08 2.20
CA ASP A 251 11.12 -17.07 3.17
C ASP A 251 9.97 -18.04 3.48
N ALA A 252 10.12 -18.83 4.52
CA ALA A 252 9.10 -19.82 4.88
C ALA A 252 7.74 -19.18 5.11
N LYS A 253 7.70 -17.99 5.72
CA LYS A 253 6.42 -17.30 5.92
C LYS A 253 5.76 -16.97 4.58
N THR A 254 6.56 -16.58 3.59
CA THR A 254 6.05 -16.26 2.25
C THR A 254 5.44 -17.51 1.64
N PHE A 255 6.15 -18.63 1.73
CA PHE A 255 5.68 -19.88 1.14
C PHE A 255 4.41 -20.36 1.81
N ASP A 256 4.36 -20.30 3.15
CA ASP A 256 3.16 -20.68 3.89
C ASP A 256 1.95 -19.81 3.51
N TYR A 257 2.20 -18.53 3.31
CA TYR A 257 1.12 -17.61 2.92
C TYR A 257 0.55 -17.96 1.55
N LEU A 258 1.42 -18.32 0.60
CA LEU A 258 1.00 -18.53 -0.79
C LEU A 258 0.44 -19.92 -1.05
N LYS A 259 0.81 -20.92 -0.26
CA LYS A 259 0.43 -22.29 -0.53
C LYS A 259 -1.09 -22.45 -0.54
N GLY A 260 -1.59 -23.03 -1.60
CA GLY A 260 -3.04 -23.32 -1.72
C GLY A 260 -3.90 -22.16 -2.17
N ARG A 261 -3.32 -20.99 -2.44
CA ARG A 261 -4.15 -19.89 -2.92
C ARG A 261 -4.55 -20.13 -4.37
N PRO A 262 -5.73 -19.61 -4.77
CA PRO A 262 -6.33 -20.02 -6.04
C PRO A 262 -5.46 -19.86 -7.27
N MET A 263 -4.64 -18.79 -7.33
CA MET A 263 -3.83 -18.51 -8.51
C MET A 263 -2.36 -18.85 -8.31
N ALA A 264 -2.01 -19.43 -7.15
CA ALA A 264 -0.64 -19.87 -6.89
C ALA A 264 -0.39 -21.20 -7.60
N PRO A 265 0.89 -21.52 -7.85
CA PRO A 265 1.21 -22.82 -8.46
C PRO A 265 0.72 -23.98 -7.59
N GLN A 266 0.38 -25.08 -8.23
CA GLN A 266 -0.14 -26.26 -7.55
C GLN A 266 0.70 -27.49 -7.93
N GLY A 267 0.72 -28.47 -7.03
CA GLY A 267 1.33 -29.77 -7.30
C GLY A 267 2.80 -29.66 -7.67
N ALA A 268 3.19 -30.29 -8.77
CA ALA A 268 4.59 -30.26 -9.23
C ALA A 268 5.06 -28.86 -9.56
N ASN A 269 4.15 -28.00 -10.04
CA ASN A 269 4.51 -26.60 -10.30
C ASN A 269 4.83 -25.86 -9.00
N TRP A 270 4.11 -26.18 -7.92
CA TRP A 270 4.43 -25.60 -6.62
C TRP A 270 5.83 -26.00 -6.17
N ASP A 271 6.17 -27.28 -6.31
CA ASP A 271 7.50 -27.76 -5.91
C ASP A 271 8.60 -27.07 -6.71
N ALA A 272 8.38 -26.89 -8.01
CA ALA A 272 9.35 -26.20 -8.86
C ALA A 272 9.46 -24.72 -8.46
N ALA A 273 8.34 -24.11 -8.14
CA ALA A 273 8.33 -22.71 -7.71
C ALA A 273 9.12 -22.52 -6.43
N ILE A 274 8.88 -23.39 -5.43
CA ILE A 274 9.60 -23.30 -4.16
C ILE A 274 11.10 -23.43 -4.39
N ALA A 275 11.52 -24.38 -5.24
CA ALA A 275 12.94 -24.56 -5.54
C ALA A 275 13.54 -23.27 -6.11
N TYR A 276 12.82 -22.61 -7.01
CA TYR A 276 13.28 -21.35 -7.58
C TYR A 276 13.28 -20.24 -6.53
N TRP A 277 12.19 -20.10 -5.78
CA TRP A 277 12.06 -19.02 -4.80
C TRP A 277 13.16 -19.07 -3.73
N ARG A 278 13.63 -20.28 -3.39
CA ARG A 278 14.71 -20.41 -2.41
C ARG A 278 16.05 -19.87 -2.91
N THR A 279 16.20 -19.68 -4.21
CA THR A 279 17.42 -19.10 -4.77
C THR A 279 17.43 -17.57 -4.73
N LEU A 280 16.30 -16.95 -4.43
CA LEU A 280 16.11 -15.51 -4.60
C LEU A 280 16.74 -14.62 -3.53
N PRO A 281 16.77 -15.00 -2.24
CA PRO A 281 17.33 -14.09 -1.25
C PRO A 281 18.72 -13.61 -1.64
N SER A 282 19.02 -12.37 -1.27
CA SER A 282 20.33 -11.79 -1.59
C SER A 282 21.45 -12.69 -1.10
N ASP A 283 22.47 -12.83 -1.93
CA ASP A 283 23.60 -13.68 -1.59
C ASP A 283 24.37 -13.10 -0.40
N VAL A 284 24.99 -13.98 0.38
CA VAL A 284 25.95 -13.55 1.40
C VAL A 284 27.06 -12.77 0.68
N GLY A 285 27.38 -11.60 1.19
CA GLY A 285 28.40 -10.75 0.58
C GLY A 285 27.88 -9.82 -0.52
N ALA A 286 26.59 -9.87 -0.85
CA ALA A 286 26.03 -8.92 -1.80
C ALA A 286 26.16 -7.50 -1.24
N THR A 287 26.43 -6.55 -2.12
CA THR A 287 26.60 -5.15 -1.72
C THR A 287 25.46 -4.31 -2.24
N TYR A 288 25.15 -3.27 -1.47
CA TYR A 288 24.14 -2.29 -1.83
C TYR A 288 24.80 -0.94 -2.06
N ASP A 289 24.18 -0.11 -2.88
CA ASP A 289 24.72 1.24 -3.10
C ASP A 289 24.62 2.10 -1.85
N ARG A 290 23.65 1.80 -0.98
CA ARG A 290 23.47 2.52 0.27
C ARG A 290 22.84 1.57 1.30
N THR A 291 23.24 1.71 2.56
CA THR A 291 22.64 0.96 3.66
C THR A 291 22.21 1.94 4.76
N VAL A 292 20.97 1.77 5.21
CA VAL A 292 20.40 2.55 6.31
C VAL A 292 19.99 1.56 7.40
N VAL A 293 20.37 1.83 8.63
CA VAL A 293 20.14 0.92 9.75
C VAL A 293 19.28 1.61 10.80
N LEU A 294 18.23 0.92 11.25
CA LEU A 294 17.40 1.33 12.37
C LEU A 294 17.39 0.25 13.43
N ASP A 295 17.22 0.67 14.67
CA ASP A 295 17.10 -0.23 15.82
C ASP A 295 15.65 -0.23 16.29
N ALA A 296 15.06 -1.40 16.46
CA ALA A 296 13.69 -1.51 16.94
C ALA A 296 13.48 -0.79 18.28
N ALA A 297 14.51 -0.74 19.12
CA ALA A 297 14.39 -0.06 20.41
C ALA A 297 14.09 1.42 20.27
N ASP A 298 14.41 2.01 19.13
CA ASP A 298 14.19 3.44 18.89
C ASP A 298 12.84 3.72 18.21
N ILE A 299 12.02 2.70 17.95
CA ILE A 299 10.76 2.88 17.23
C ILE A 299 9.60 2.73 18.21
N GLY A 300 8.84 3.80 18.40
CA GLY A 300 7.61 3.77 19.17
C GLY A 300 6.41 3.95 18.26
N PRO A 301 5.21 4.03 18.83
CA PRO A 301 4.05 4.38 18.01
C PRO A 301 4.25 5.77 17.42
N ASN A 302 4.04 5.87 16.12
CA ASN A 302 4.31 7.08 15.35
C ASN A 302 3.04 7.74 14.84
N VAL A 303 3.12 9.03 14.57
CA VAL A 303 2.02 9.78 13.98
C VAL A 303 2.60 10.91 13.15
N THR A 304 1.91 11.29 12.06
CA THR A 304 2.37 12.42 11.26
C THR A 304 1.74 13.72 11.75
N TRP A 305 2.52 14.79 11.69
CA TRP A 305 2.07 16.12 12.09
C TRP A 305 1.83 17.04 10.89
N GLY A 306 2.30 16.66 9.72
CA GLY A 306 2.31 17.56 8.58
C GLY A 306 1.63 17.00 7.34
N THR A 307 2.10 17.45 6.18
CA THR A 307 1.49 17.13 4.90
C THR A 307 2.36 16.23 4.03
N SER A 308 3.29 15.52 4.66
CA SER A 308 4.12 14.51 4.02
C SER A 308 4.32 13.37 5.01
N PRO A 309 4.41 12.11 4.55
CA PRO A 309 4.68 11.01 5.49
C PRO A 309 6.01 11.15 6.23
N GLU A 310 6.95 11.93 5.69
CA GLU A 310 8.21 12.16 6.43
C GLU A 310 8.01 13.11 7.62
N ASP A 311 6.89 13.82 7.69
CA ASP A 311 6.57 14.71 8.80
C ASP A 311 6.01 13.86 9.94
N VAL A 312 6.86 13.08 10.57
CA VAL A 312 6.46 12.08 11.55
C VAL A 312 7.24 12.29 12.85
N VAL A 313 6.55 12.05 13.95
CA VAL A 313 7.16 12.06 15.30
C VAL A 313 6.55 10.91 16.10
N PRO A 314 7.23 10.46 17.17
CA PRO A 314 6.56 9.55 18.10
C PRO A 314 5.34 10.23 18.71
N ILE A 315 4.35 9.43 19.07
CA ILE A 315 3.13 9.98 19.70
C ILE A 315 3.46 10.73 20.99
N THR A 316 4.55 10.37 21.64
CA THR A 316 5.00 11.07 22.87
C THR A 316 5.66 12.41 22.57
N GLY A 317 5.83 12.76 21.30
CA GLY A 317 6.53 13.97 20.91
C GLY A 317 5.63 15.17 20.76
N VAL A 318 6.23 16.24 20.25
CA VAL A 318 5.54 17.51 20.06
C VAL A 318 5.65 17.93 18.59
N VAL A 319 4.75 18.84 18.20
CA VAL A 319 4.82 19.46 16.87
C VAL A 319 6.14 20.21 16.77
N PRO A 320 6.97 19.94 15.74
CA PRO A 320 8.29 20.56 15.71
C PRO A 320 8.25 22.04 15.36
N ASP A 321 9.32 22.73 15.76
CA ASP A 321 9.58 24.10 15.34
C ASP A 321 10.15 24.03 13.91
N PRO A 322 9.54 24.71 12.93
CA PRO A 322 10.12 24.71 11.58
C PRO A 322 11.56 25.15 11.50
N MET A 323 11.97 26.05 12.41
CA MET A 323 13.33 26.53 12.41
C MET A 323 14.33 25.51 12.97
N SER A 324 13.85 24.41 13.55
CA SER A 324 14.74 23.36 14.03
C SER A 324 15.35 22.54 12.89
N PHE A 325 14.80 22.61 11.69
CA PHE A 325 15.37 21.92 10.53
C PHE A 325 16.54 22.75 9.99
N THR A 326 17.56 22.06 9.47
CA THR A 326 18.79 22.76 9.07
C THR A 326 18.69 23.38 7.68
N GLU A 327 17.90 22.78 6.78
CA GLU A 327 17.81 23.27 5.40
C GLU A 327 16.66 24.26 5.27
N GLN A 328 16.90 25.36 4.57
CA GLN A 328 15.89 26.40 4.41
C GLN A 328 14.65 25.87 3.71
N GLY A 329 14.81 25.02 2.69
CA GLY A 329 13.67 24.45 2.00
C GLY A 329 12.78 23.63 2.93
N LYS A 330 13.40 22.86 3.82
CA LYS A 330 12.65 22.07 4.79
C LYS A 330 11.97 22.96 5.81
N GLN A 331 12.64 24.04 6.22
CA GLN A 331 12.02 25.00 7.14
C GLN A 331 10.76 25.61 6.54
N GLU A 332 10.82 25.99 5.27
CA GLU A 332 9.68 26.58 4.58
C GLU A 332 8.55 25.56 4.40
N ALA A 333 8.89 24.33 4.02
CA ALA A 333 7.92 23.28 3.86
C ALA A 333 7.22 22.96 5.18
N ALA A 334 7.98 22.90 6.28
CA ALA A 334 7.41 22.63 7.59
C ALA A 334 6.47 23.75 8.02
N ALA A 335 6.86 25.02 7.77
CA ALA A 335 5.99 26.14 8.13
C ALA A 335 4.66 26.08 7.35
N LYS A 336 4.73 25.76 6.06
CA LYS A 336 3.51 25.61 5.24
C LYS A 336 2.64 24.45 5.75
N SER A 337 3.27 23.33 6.08
CA SER A 337 2.56 22.18 6.62
C SER A 337 1.82 22.52 7.90
N LEU A 338 2.49 23.20 8.82
CA LEU A 338 1.85 23.57 10.09
C LEU A 338 0.66 24.51 9.86
N ALA A 339 0.82 25.47 8.93
CA ALA A 339 -0.27 26.39 8.63
C ALA A 339 -1.48 25.63 8.07
N TYR A 340 -1.26 24.72 7.11
CA TYR A 340 -2.33 23.93 6.56
C TYR A 340 -2.98 23.05 7.61
N MET A 341 -2.15 22.41 8.44
CA MET A 341 -2.66 21.51 9.47
C MET A 341 -3.26 22.23 10.67
N GLY A 342 -3.08 23.54 10.76
CA GLY A 342 -3.60 24.29 11.90
C GLY A 342 -2.96 23.93 13.21
N LEU A 343 -1.67 23.60 13.17
CA LEU A 343 -0.93 23.19 14.38
C LEU A 343 0.11 24.25 14.76
N THR A 344 0.39 24.30 16.03
CA THR A 344 1.37 25.24 16.60
C THR A 344 2.56 24.46 17.11
N GLN A 345 3.77 24.96 16.82
CA GLN A 345 4.98 24.32 17.31
C GLN A 345 4.93 24.16 18.83
N GLY A 346 5.46 23.06 19.33
CA GLY A 346 5.49 22.75 20.75
C GLY A 346 4.24 22.09 21.28
N MET A 347 3.16 22.07 20.51
CA MET A 347 1.93 21.39 20.93
C MET A 347 2.20 19.89 21.03
N ARG A 348 1.75 19.27 22.12
CA ARG A 348 1.89 17.81 22.24
C ARG A 348 0.99 17.13 21.22
N MET A 349 1.56 16.13 20.53
CA MET A 349 0.74 15.38 19.55
C MET A 349 -0.45 14.73 20.23
N ALA A 350 -0.28 14.28 21.46
CA ALA A 350 -1.38 13.63 22.19
C ALA A 350 -2.51 14.56 22.58
N ASP A 351 -2.33 15.87 22.37
CA ASP A 351 -3.40 16.85 22.63
C ASP A 351 -4.21 17.22 21.37
N VAL A 352 -3.85 16.67 20.21
CA VAL A 352 -4.50 17.05 18.96
C VAL A 352 -5.82 16.29 18.82
N ALA A 353 -6.94 17.03 18.81
CA ALA A 353 -8.26 16.44 18.66
C ALA A 353 -8.51 16.04 17.21
N VAL A 354 -9.25 14.97 17.00
CA VAL A 354 -9.64 14.52 15.67
C VAL A 354 -11.13 14.30 15.61
N GLU A 355 -11.75 14.66 14.48
CA GLU A 355 -13.18 14.52 14.27
C GLU A 355 -13.53 13.29 13.43
N ASN A 356 -12.55 12.72 12.74
CA ASN A 356 -12.80 11.65 11.78
C ASN A 356 -11.76 10.54 11.96
N ILE A 357 -12.21 9.29 11.76
CA ILE A 357 -11.35 8.11 11.86
C ILE A 357 -11.53 7.28 10.59
N PHE A 358 -10.42 6.92 9.97
CA PHE A 358 -10.45 6.04 8.80
C PHE A 358 -9.50 4.87 9.03
N ILE A 359 -10.07 3.66 9.04
CA ILE A 359 -9.29 2.42 9.11
C ILE A 359 -9.52 1.68 7.81
N GLY A 360 -8.49 1.63 6.96
CA GLY A 360 -8.64 1.05 5.64
C GLY A 360 -7.38 1.26 4.81
N SER A 361 -7.55 1.32 3.48
CA SER A 361 -6.46 1.54 2.54
C SER A 361 -5.70 0.25 2.23
N CYS A 362 -5.04 0.21 1.08
CA CYS A 362 -4.21 -0.94 0.73
C CYS A 362 -3.06 -1.15 1.73
N THR A 363 -2.76 -0.14 2.54
CA THR A 363 -1.72 -0.25 3.55
C THR A 363 -2.17 -1.09 4.74
N ASN A 364 -3.41 -0.88 5.23
CA ASN A 364 -3.82 -1.42 6.52
C ASN A 364 -5.29 -1.81 6.54
N SER A 365 -5.66 -2.76 5.68
CA SER A 365 -7.04 -3.23 5.64
C SER A 365 -7.15 -4.75 5.63
N ARG A 366 -6.09 -5.43 6.01
CA ARG A 366 -6.09 -6.90 6.04
C ARG A 366 -6.58 -7.36 7.40
N ILE A 367 -6.80 -8.67 7.52
CA ILE A 367 -7.44 -9.19 8.73
C ILE A 367 -6.65 -8.87 10.00
N GLU A 368 -5.33 -8.95 9.92
CA GLU A 368 -4.49 -8.64 11.08
C GLU A 368 -4.66 -7.19 11.53
N ASP A 369 -4.81 -6.27 10.57
CA ASP A 369 -5.03 -4.86 10.88
C ASP A 369 -6.36 -4.65 11.58
N LEU A 370 -7.39 -5.32 11.09
CA LEU A 370 -8.72 -5.21 11.68
C LEU A 370 -8.75 -5.81 13.08
N ARG A 371 -8.05 -6.94 13.28
CA ARG A 371 -7.95 -7.53 14.61
C ARG A 371 -7.27 -6.57 15.58
N ALA A 372 -6.20 -5.91 15.15
CA ALA A 372 -5.48 -4.97 16.02
C ALA A 372 -6.39 -3.83 16.46
N ALA A 373 -7.13 -3.25 15.51
CA ALA A 373 -8.04 -2.16 15.84
C ALA A 373 -9.17 -2.63 16.74
N ALA A 374 -9.73 -3.80 16.46
CA ALA A 374 -10.84 -4.33 17.25
C ALA A 374 -10.43 -4.61 18.70
N THR A 375 -9.19 -5.07 18.90
CA THR A 375 -8.68 -5.32 20.26
C THR A 375 -8.73 -4.06 21.10
N VAL A 376 -8.41 -2.92 20.52
CA VAL A 376 -8.46 -1.64 21.23
C VAL A 376 -9.90 -1.20 21.48
N LEU A 377 -10.77 -1.41 20.51
CA LEU A 377 -12.14 -0.90 20.58
C LEU A 377 -13.10 -1.76 21.40
N LYS A 378 -12.76 -3.02 21.63
CA LYS A 378 -13.70 -3.94 22.28
C LYS A 378 -14.12 -3.41 23.65
N GLY A 379 -15.42 -3.30 23.85
CA GLY A 379 -15.98 -2.82 25.10
C GLY A 379 -15.91 -1.31 25.28
N ARG A 380 -15.53 -0.58 24.26
CA ARG A 380 -15.39 0.87 24.32
C ARG A 380 -16.29 1.55 23.30
N GLN A 381 -16.46 2.85 23.45
CA GLN A 381 -17.27 3.67 22.55
C GLN A 381 -16.43 4.78 21.96
N LYS A 382 -16.71 5.15 20.72
CA LYS A 382 -16.03 6.31 20.14
C LYS A 382 -16.41 7.57 20.91
N ALA A 383 -15.50 8.52 20.96
CA ALA A 383 -15.71 9.78 21.66
C ALA A 383 -16.79 10.60 20.97
N ALA A 384 -17.46 11.46 21.76
CA ALA A 384 -18.57 12.26 21.25
C ALA A 384 -18.15 13.22 20.15
N ASN A 385 -16.90 13.72 20.19
CA ASN A 385 -16.43 14.66 19.15
C ASN A 385 -16.03 13.97 17.85
N VAL A 386 -15.97 12.64 17.83
CA VAL A 386 -15.69 11.92 16.58
C VAL A 386 -16.99 11.83 15.80
N LYS A 387 -17.06 12.58 14.70
CA LYS A 387 -18.28 12.70 13.90
C LYS A 387 -18.42 11.56 12.90
N TRP A 388 -17.31 11.05 12.37
CA TRP A 388 -17.31 10.10 11.27
C TRP A 388 -16.17 9.11 11.51
N ALA A 389 -16.52 7.85 11.55
CA ALA A 389 -15.53 6.81 11.77
C ALA A 389 -15.93 5.59 10.96
N ILE A 390 -15.05 5.19 10.04
CA ILE A 390 -15.38 4.06 9.17
C ILE A 390 -14.24 3.06 9.16
N VAL A 391 -14.63 1.80 8.98
CA VAL A 391 -13.70 0.67 8.84
C VAL A 391 -14.02 0.00 7.51
N VAL A 392 -13.00 -0.09 6.65
CA VAL A 392 -13.17 -0.58 5.30
C VAL A 392 -12.28 -1.81 5.13
N PRO A 393 -12.86 -3.01 5.03
CA PRO A 393 -12.02 -4.21 4.81
C PRO A 393 -11.39 -4.17 3.44
N GLY A 394 -10.24 -4.81 3.30
CA GLY A 394 -9.46 -4.74 2.07
C GLY A 394 -10.04 -5.55 0.93
N SER A 395 -10.85 -6.55 1.23
CA SER A 395 -11.47 -7.41 0.22
C SER A 395 -12.71 -8.04 0.81
N GLY A 396 -13.54 -8.61 -0.06
CA GLY A 396 -14.70 -9.35 0.39
C GLY A 396 -14.32 -10.57 1.21
N LEU A 397 -13.19 -11.19 0.92
CA LEU A 397 -12.72 -12.33 1.73
C LEU A 397 -12.31 -11.87 3.13
N VAL A 398 -11.61 -10.75 3.22
CA VAL A 398 -11.27 -10.18 4.53
C VAL A 398 -12.57 -9.82 5.29
N LYS A 399 -13.53 -9.21 4.58
CA LYS A 399 -14.81 -8.85 5.20
C LYS A 399 -15.50 -10.07 5.79
N ALA A 400 -15.58 -11.15 5.01
CA ALA A 400 -16.23 -12.39 5.47
C ALA A 400 -15.49 -12.97 6.69
N GLN A 401 -14.17 -12.97 6.67
CA GLN A 401 -13.40 -13.48 7.79
C GLN A 401 -13.60 -12.62 9.03
N ALA A 402 -13.59 -11.30 8.87
CA ALA A 402 -13.81 -10.40 10.00
C ALA A 402 -15.18 -10.63 10.61
N GLU A 403 -16.20 -10.82 9.77
CA GLU A 403 -17.55 -11.08 10.25
C GLU A 403 -17.64 -12.42 10.98
N ALA A 404 -16.97 -13.44 10.45
CA ALA A 404 -16.95 -14.74 11.13
C ALA A 404 -16.28 -14.65 12.50
N GLU A 405 -15.31 -13.77 12.66
CA GLU A 405 -14.62 -13.56 13.94
C GLU A 405 -15.36 -12.58 14.86
N GLY A 406 -16.43 -11.95 14.37
CA GLY A 406 -17.18 -10.99 15.16
C GLY A 406 -16.58 -9.61 15.22
N LEU A 407 -15.58 -9.31 14.39
CA LEU A 407 -14.91 -8.01 14.43
C LEU A 407 -15.83 -6.88 14.03
N ASP A 408 -16.71 -7.12 13.04
CA ASP A 408 -17.66 -6.12 12.59
C ASP A 408 -18.56 -5.66 13.73
N ARG A 409 -18.98 -6.58 14.58
CA ARG A 409 -19.84 -6.23 15.73
C ARG A 409 -19.09 -5.36 16.72
N ILE A 410 -17.80 -5.63 16.92
CA ILE A 410 -16.98 -4.80 17.81
C ILE A 410 -16.94 -3.36 17.28
N PHE A 411 -16.70 -3.21 15.98
CA PHE A 411 -16.66 -1.87 15.37
C PHE A 411 -18.00 -1.16 15.48
N ILE A 412 -19.08 -1.86 15.14
CA ILE A 412 -20.41 -1.25 15.13
C ILE A 412 -20.82 -0.88 16.57
N GLU A 413 -20.55 -1.75 17.53
CA GLU A 413 -20.88 -1.45 18.92
C GLU A 413 -20.10 -0.27 19.46
N ALA A 414 -18.89 -0.06 18.97
CA ALA A 414 -18.07 1.09 19.34
C ALA A 414 -18.53 2.38 18.67
N GLY A 415 -19.42 2.29 17.69
CA GLY A 415 -19.92 3.47 16.99
C GLY A 415 -19.30 3.72 15.65
N LEU A 416 -18.49 2.79 15.13
CA LEU A 416 -17.89 2.93 13.82
C LEU A 416 -18.75 2.25 12.76
N GLU A 417 -18.67 2.72 11.53
CA GLU A 417 -19.41 2.12 10.41
C GLU A 417 -18.57 1.05 9.74
N TRP A 418 -19.21 -0.07 9.45
CA TRP A 418 -18.58 -1.19 8.75
C TRP A 418 -18.97 -1.10 7.28
N ARG A 419 -17.96 -1.11 6.40
CA ARG A 419 -18.16 -0.77 5.01
C ARG A 419 -17.85 -1.93 4.06
N GLU A 420 -18.13 -1.72 2.77
CA GLU A 420 -17.76 -2.64 1.70
C GLU A 420 -16.36 -2.35 1.22
N PRO A 421 -15.65 -3.35 0.66
CA PRO A 421 -14.23 -3.18 0.30
C PRO A 421 -14.00 -2.16 -0.82
N GLY A 422 -12.97 -1.35 -0.67
CA GLY A 422 -12.57 -0.38 -1.67
C GLY A 422 -11.52 0.56 -1.13
N CYS A 423 -11.05 1.48 -1.97
CA CYS A 423 -10.05 2.44 -1.56
C CYS A 423 -10.61 3.49 -0.61
N SER A 424 -11.88 3.83 -0.73
CA SER A 424 -12.57 4.66 0.23
C SER A 424 -11.88 6.01 0.42
N ALA A 425 -11.73 6.45 1.68
CA ALA A 425 -11.16 7.75 2.01
C ALA A 425 -9.64 7.80 1.87
N CYS A 426 -9.03 6.74 1.38
CA CYS A 426 -7.59 6.77 1.15
C CYS A 426 -7.21 7.85 0.14
N LEU A 427 -8.03 8.05 -0.88
CA LEU A 427 -7.69 8.98 -1.96
C LEU A 427 -8.79 9.98 -2.31
N GLY A 428 -9.96 9.86 -1.74
CA GLY A 428 -11.02 10.85 -1.96
C GLY A 428 -11.63 10.91 -3.35
N MET A 429 -11.49 9.84 -4.14
CA MET A 429 -12.07 9.77 -5.48
C MET A 429 -13.50 9.25 -5.50
N ASN A 430 -14.00 8.83 -4.36
CA ASN A 430 -15.31 8.25 -4.17
C ASN A 430 -16.06 9.10 -3.13
N PRO A 431 -17.27 8.73 -2.74
CA PRO A 431 -18.01 9.57 -1.78
C PRO A 431 -17.40 9.69 -0.40
N ASP A 432 -16.47 8.81 -0.04
CA ASP A 432 -15.87 8.83 1.30
C ASP A 432 -14.80 9.91 1.36
N LYS A 433 -15.13 11.06 1.91
CA LYS A 433 -14.23 12.21 2.01
C LYS A 433 -14.30 12.82 3.39
N VAL A 434 -13.18 13.41 3.80
CA VAL A 434 -13.11 14.13 5.07
C VAL A 434 -13.50 15.58 4.82
N PRO A 435 -14.39 16.16 5.65
CA PRO A 435 -14.79 17.54 5.44
C PRO A 435 -13.63 18.53 5.57
N SER A 436 -13.70 19.61 4.81
CA SER A 436 -12.66 20.64 4.81
C SER A 436 -12.45 21.19 6.21
N GLY A 437 -11.20 21.35 6.60
CA GLY A 437 -10.81 21.89 7.89
C GLY A 437 -10.85 20.91 9.04
N GLU A 438 -11.35 19.69 8.80
CA GLU A 438 -11.41 18.68 9.85
C GLU A 438 -10.23 17.75 9.79
N ARG A 439 -9.92 17.13 10.93
CA ARG A 439 -8.80 16.21 11.06
C ARG A 439 -9.28 14.75 11.00
N CYS A 440 -8.44 13.91 10.39
CA CYS A 440 -8.70 12.49 10.32
C CYS A 440 -7.49 11.71 10.82
N ALA A 441 -7.70 10.82 11.78
CA ALA A 441 -6.71 9.82 12.13
C ALA A 441 -6.89 8.66 11.15
N SER A 442 -5.87 8.39 10.36
CA SER A 442 -6.03 7.59 9.15
C SER A 442 -4.95 6.53 9.02
N THR A 443 -5.36 5.32 8.68
CA THR A 443 -4.41 4.24 8.39
C THR A 443 -3.98 4.20 6.92
N SER A 444 -4.31 5.23 6.15
CA SER A 444 -3.89 5.30 4.75
C SER A 444 -2.38 5.56 4.65
N ASN A 445 -1.92 5.82 3.44
CA ASN A 445 -0.49 5.90 3.17
C ASN A 445 -0.03 7.28 2.76
N ARG A 446 -0.94 8.23 2.54
CA ARG A 446 -0.59 9.58 2.11
C ARG A 446 -1.44 10.60 2.84
N ASN A 447 -0.81 11.74 3.14
CA ASN A 447 -1.45 12.81 3.90
C ASN A 447 -1.23 14.18 3.28
N PHE A 448 -0.87 14.25 2.00
CA PHE A 448 -0.61 15.56 1.40
C PHE A 448 -1.92 16.36 1.28
N VAL A 449 -1.75 17.64 1.01
CA VAL A 449 -2.85 18.59 0.94
C VAL A 449 -3.97 18.04 0.04
N GLY A 450 -5.16 17.92 0.59
CA GLY A 450 -6.34 17.51 -0.17
C GLY A 450 -6.48 16.02 -0.43
N ARG A 451 -5.58 15.18 0.10
CA ARG A 451 -5.61 13.75 -0.24
C ARG A 451 -6.94 13.09 0.12
N GLN A 452 -7.49 13.40 1.30
CA GLN A 452 -8.76 12.80 1.73
C GLN A 452 -9.97 13.72 1.46
N GLY A 453 -9.76 14.75 0.67
CA GLY A 453 -10.79 15.73 0.35
C GLY A 453 -10.23 17.12 0.47
N PRO A 454 -10.85 18.11 -0.22
CA PRO A 454 -10.36 19.49 -0.15
C PRO A 454 -10.30 19.99 1.29
N GLY A 455 -9.15 20.50 1.70
CA GLY A 455 -8.98 21.06 3.03
C GLY A 455 -8.88 20.04 4.16
N ALA A 456 -8.91 18.75 3.87
CA ALA A 456 -8.83 17.71 4.89
C ALA A 456 -7.43 17.65 5.49
N ARG A 457 -7.35 17.41 6.79
CA ARG A 457 -6.11 17.34 7.55
C ARG A 457 -5.90 15.92 8.04
N THR A 458 -4.93 15.24 7.45
CA THR A 458 -4.75 13.80 7.65
C THR A 458 -3.53 13.51 8.52
N HIS A 459 -3.74 12.71 9.57
CA HIS A 459 -2.66 12.21 10.44
C HIS A 459 -2.55 10.71 10.21
N LEU A 460 -1.40 10.27 9.68
CA LEU A 460 -1.17 8.84 9.42
C LEU A 460 -0.70 8.16 10.69
N LEU A 461 -1.24 6.96 10.94
CA LEU A 461 -0.89 6.16 12.09
C LEU A 461 -1.32 4.71 11.86
N SER A 462 -1.00 3.85 12.84
CA SER A 462 -1.34 2.43 12.75
C SER A 462 -2.82 2.17 13.03
N PRO A 463 -3.32 1.00 12.65
CA PRO A 463 -4.71 0.66 12.98
C PRO A 463 -5.02 0.73 14.48
N ALA A 464 -4.13 0.24 15.33
CA ALA A 464 -4.36 0.32 16.78
C ALA A 464 -4.39 1.77 17.25
N MET A 465 -3.53 2.60 16.68
CA MET A 465 -3.50 4.03 17.04
C MET A 465 -4.75 4.76 16.54
N ALA A 466 -5.26 4.37 15.36
CA ALA A 466 -6.51 4.95 14.88
C ALA A 466 -7.67 4.57 15.79
N ALA A 467 -7.70 3.32 16.24
CA ALA A 467 -8.72 2.86 17.18
C ALA A 467 -8.63 3.62 18.50
N ALA A 468 -7.40 3.83 19.00
CA ALA A 468 -7.22 4.59 20.23
C ALA A 468 -7.73 6.03 20.05
N ALA A 469 -7.47 6.62 18.90
CA ALA A 469 -7.96 7.98 18.63
C ALA A 469 -9.49 8.02 18.59
N ALA A 470 -10.12 6.96 18.07
CA ALA A 470 -11.58 6.89 18.06
C ALA A 470 -12.13 6.91 19.50
N VAL A 471 -11.47 6.20 20.41
CA VAL A 471 -11.94 6.11 21.79
C VAL A 471 -11.82 7.45 22.53
N THR A 472 -10.70 8.15 22.34
CA THR A 472 -10.42 9.36 23.11
C THR A 472 -10.81 10.64 22.41
N GLY A 473 -10.99 10.62 21.08
CA GLY A 473 -11.29 11.83 20.33
C GLY A 473 -10.06 12.68 20.03
N ARG A 474 -8.89 12.15 20.29
CA ARG A 474 -7.63 12.84 20.01
C ARG A 474 -6.56 11.82 19.69
N LEU A 475 -5.46 12.27 19.09
CA LEU A 475 -4.33 11.39 18.85
C LEU A 475 -3.85 10.88 20.21
N THR A 476 -3.66 9.57 20.31
CA THR A 476 -3.49 8.92 21.61
C THR A 476 -2.44 7.82 21.52
N ASP A 477 -1.63 7.71 22.54
CA ASP A 477 -0.70 6.59 22.66
C ASP A 477 -1.51 5.35 23.01
N VAL A 478 -1.57 4.40 22.07
CA VAL A 478 -2.37 3.21 22.27
C VAL A 478 -1.91 2.43 23.51
N ARG A 479 -0.65 2.57 23.89
CA ARG A 479 -0.13 1.87 25.07
C ARG A 479 -0.83 2.31 26.35
N ASP A 480 -1.40 3.51 26.36
CA ASP A 480 -2.15 3.99 27.51
C ASP A 480 -3.52 3.30 27.67
N LEU A 481 -4.01 2.66 26.63
CA LEU A 481 -5.32 2.00 26.64
C LEU A 481 -5.23 0.47 26.77
N MET A 482 -4.05 -0.10 26.68
CA MET A 482 -3.88 -1.55 26.64
C MET A 482 -3.28 -2.09 27.92
#